data_a72d1ee8b0b70ba0246326af8d1fb849
#
_entry.id   a72d1ee8b0b70ba0246326af8d1fb849
#
_cell.length_a   1.000
_cell.length_b   1.000
_cell.length_c   1.000
_cell.angle_alpha   90.00
_cell.angle_beta   90.00
_cell.angle_gamma   90.00
#
_symmetry.space_group_name_H-M   'P 1'
#
loop_
_entity.id
_entity.type
_entity.pdbx_description
1 polymer ?
#
loop_
_entity_poly.entity_id
_entity_poly.type
_entity_poly.pdbx_seq_one_letter_code
_entity_poly.pdbx_strand_id
1 'polypeptide(L)'
;MGNKIKAVFFDLDGTLVNTLESLKKTMNDTMEHYSLEGVSLEETKKFVGTGSKKFVERTLEKNAQVWYDKAEKWEEKDEEKAMDLDLKGDEVMEQLEEAYDYYRSIFPKNCTYKVEAYPGIISCLDNLKEKGIFRVCITNKPKEEAVIILQKLFAPDSFNMVLGDNAKVPLKPNPDMLLYACKELGISSEEAIMVGDTKTDLDAAKNAGMISIGCLYGFRDKKELEVHGAKHLVKDGDELWQILKEYYL
;
A
#
# COMPACT_ATOMS: atom_id res chain seq x y z
N MET A 1 18.07 -0.90 -29.05
CA MET A 1 18.71 -1.17 -27.76
C MET A 1 17.82 -0.51 -26.73
N GLY A 2 17.23 -1.25 -25.79
CA GLY A 2 16.42 -0.64 -24.71
C GLY A 2 17.30 0.29 -23.86
N ASN A 3 16.72 1.38 -23.34
CA ASN A 3 17.43 2.23 -22.41
C ASN A 3 17.86 1.42 -21.19
N LYS A 4 19.11 1.57 -20.78
CA LYS A 4 19.60 0.91 -19.57
C LYS A 4 18.90 1.50 -18.35
N ILE A 5 18.39 0.63 -17.46
CA ILE A 5 17.71 1.08 -16.25
C ILE A 5 18.69 1.78 -15.29
N LYS A 6 18.28 2.93 -14.76
CA LYS A 6 19.03 3.77 -13.82
C LYS A 6 18.39 3.79 -12.43
N ALA A 7 17.10 3.45 -12.31
CA ALA A 7 16.39 3.47 -11.05
C ALA A 7 15.42 2.29 -10.89
N VAL A 8 15.26 1.83 -9.65
CA VAL A 8 14.19 0.92 -9.26
C VAL A 8 13.38 1.58 -8.16
N PHE A 9 12.09 1.74 -8.40
CA PHE A 9 11.11 2.29 -7.48
C PHE A 9 10.35 1.14 -6.82
N PHE A 10 10.16 1.22 -5.52
CA PHE A 10 9.55 0.17 -4.73
C PHE A 10 8.34 0.72 -3.97
N ASP A 11 7.23 0.02 -3.96
CA ASP A 11 6.25 0.23 -2.90
C ASP A 11 6.78 -0.26 -1.55
N LEU A 12 6.14 0.14 -0.47
CA LEU A 12 6.52 -0.25 0.89
C LEU A 12 5.72 -1.46 1.39
N ASP A 13 4.42 -1.27 1.56
CA ASP A 13 3.53 -2.24 2.22
C ASP A 13 3.20 -3.41 1.28
N GLY A 14 3.69 -4.60 1.57
CA GLY A 14 3.51 -5.78 0.68
C GLY A 14 4.62 -5.98 -0.35
N THR A 15 5.54 -5.03 -0.48
CA THR A 15 6.66 -5.08 -1.44
C THR A 15 8.01 -5.10 -0.75
N LEU A 16 8.39 -4.04 -0.04
CA LEU A 16 9.62 -4.01 0.76
C LEU A 16 9.42 -4.67 2.12
N VAL A 17 8.27 -4.47 2.74
CA VAL A 17 7.99 -4.81 4.14
C VAL A 17 6.62 -5.48 4.27
N ASN A 18 6.57 -6.56 5.04
CA ASN A 18 5.32 -7.10 5.54
C ASN A 18 4.84 -6.25 6.74
N THR A 19 3.80 -5.46 6.51
CA THR A 19 3.24 -4.53 7.48
C THR A 19 1.83 -4.92 7.96
N LEU A 20 1.32 -6.08 7.55
CA LEU A 20 -0.07 -6.48 7.81
C LEU A 20 -0.44 -6.46 9.30
N GLU A 21 0.45 -6.96 10.16
CA GLU A 21 0.18 -6.99 11.60
C GLU A 21 0.13 -5.60 12.24
N SER A 22 0.96 -4.66 11.78
CA SER A 22 0.93 -3.28 12.27
C SER A 22 -0.32 -2.53 11.81
N LEU A 23 -0.72 -2.73 10.56
CA LEU A 23 -1.93 -2.15 9.99
C LEU A 23 -3.19 -2.70 10.67
N LYS A 24 -3.28 -4.03 10.82
CA LYS A 24 -4.37 -4.69 11.55
C LYS A 24 -4.47 -4.20 12.99
N LYS A 25 -3.32 -4.17 13.72
CA LYS A 25 -3.30 -3.72 15.10
C LYS A 25 -3.86 -2.31 15.23
N THR A 26 -3.37 -1.37 14.41
CA THR A 26 -3.82 0.03 14.46
C THR A 26 -5.31 0.15 14.15
N MET A 27 -5.79 -0.58 13.13
CA MET A 27 -7.21 -0.59 12.79
C MET A 27 -8.07 -1.16 13.93
N ASN A 28 -7.64 -2.26 14.54
CA ASN A 28 -8.39 -2.87 15.63
C ASN A 28 -8.40 -1.99 16.89
N ASP A 29 -7.26 -1.36 17.23
CA ASP A 29 -7.22 -0.36 18.31
C ASP A 29 -8.15 0.84 18.01
N THR A 30 -8.27 1.22 16.74
CA THR A 30 -9.21 2.29 16.30
C THR A 30 -10.66 1.82 16.46
N MET A 31 -11.02 0.66 15.93
CA MET A 31 -12.39 0.15 16.01
C MET A 31 -12.83 -0.11 17.46
N GLU A 32 -11.94 -0.61 18.30
CA GLU A 32 -12.18 -0.78 19.74
C GLU A 32 -12.55 0.55 20.41
N HIS A 33 -11.87 1.65 20.06
CA HIS A 33 -12.17 2.99 20.58
C HIS A 33 -13.61 3.43 20.28
N TYR A 34 -14.13 3.05 19.11
CA TYR A 34 -15.51 3.35 18.67
C TYR A 34 -16.51 2.24 19.00
N SER A 35 -16.12 1.20 19.76
CA SER A 35 -16.96 0.03 20.06
C SER A 35 -17.46 -0.69 18.80
N LEU A 36 -16.64 -0.71 17.73
CA LEU A 36 -16.91 -1.36 16.46
C LEU A 36 -16.07 -2.63 16.30
N GLU A 37 -16.49 -3.51 15.39
CA GLU A 37 -15.73 -4.72 15.06
C GLU A 37 -14.47 -4.40 14.26
N GLY A 38 -13.34 -4.94 14.69
CA GLY A 38 -12.06 -4.83 13.99
C GLY A 38 -11.98 -5.67 12.72
N VAL A 39 -10.77 -5.84 12.20
CA VAL A 39 -10.48 -6.60 10.97
C VAL A 39 -9.58 -7.80 11.26
N SER A 40 -9.79 -8.89 10.51
CA SER A 40 -8.89 -10.02 10.40
C SER A 40 -7.67 -9.67 9.53
N LEU A 41 -6.63 -10.53 9.48
CA LEU A 41 -5.50 -10.36 8.55
C LEU A 41 -5.95 -10.40 7.08
N GLU A 42 -6.88 -11.29 6.75
CA GLU A 42 -7.41 -11.41 5.39
C GLU A 42 -8.18 -10.16 4.95
N GLU A 43 -9.00 -9.59 5.85
CA GLU A 43 -9.70 -8.33 5.59
C GLU A 43 -8.69 -7.17 5.50
N THR A 44 -7.70 -7.11 6.39
CA THR A 44 -6.63 -6.12 6.30
C THR A 44 -5.96 -6.17 4.93
N LYS A 45 -5.57 -7.38 4.48
CA LYS A 45 -4.96 -7.60 3.18
C LYS A 45 -5.82 -7.10 2.01
N LYS A 46 -7.15 -7.28 2.09
CA LYS A 46 -8.09 -6.81 1.07
C LYS A 46 -8.29 -5.29 1.07
N PHE A 47 -8.30 -4.68 2.26
CA PHE A 47 -8.70 -3.29 2.43
C PHE A 47 -7.58 -2.29 2.21
N VAL A 48 -6.31 -2.70 2.35
CA VAL A 48 -5.13 -1.82 2.20
C VAL A 48 -4.68 -1.64 0.74
N GLY A 49 -3.74 -0.70 0.50
CA GLY A 49 -3.11 -0.42 -0.80
C GLY A 49 -3.56 0.91 -1.44
N THR A 50 -4.69 1.48 -1.04
CA THR A 50 -5.26 2.72 -1.62
C THR A 50 -5.20 3.92 -0.67
N GLY A 51 -4.35 3.86 0.36
CA GLY A 51 -4.20 4.89 1.39
C GLY A 51 -4.96 4.60 2.68
N SER A 52 -4.51 5.22 3.77
CA SER A 52 -5.00 4.93 5.13
C SER A 52 -6.45 5.35 5.36
N LYS A 53 -6.89 6.48 4.78
CA LYS A 53 -8.29 6.92 4.91
C LYS A 53 -9.26 5.90 4.29
N LYS A 54 -8.91 5.37 3.11
CA LYS A 54 -9.73 4.35 2.45
C LYS A 54 -9.74 3.01 3.20
N PHE A 55 -8.69 2.72 3.96
CA PHE A 55 -8.66 1.55 4.84
C PHE A 55 -9.64 1.70 6.01
N VAL A 56 -9.69 2.88 6.66
CA VAL A 56 -10.68 3.20 7.72
C VAL A 56 -12.08 3.12 7.16
N GLU A 57 -12.35 3.79 6.02
CA GLU A 57 -13.65 3.82 5.35
C GLU A 57 -14.19 2.39 5.09
N ARG A 58 -13.39 1.51 4.48
CA ARG A 58 -13.80 0.11 4.22
C ARG A 58 -14.08 -0.68 5.50
N THR A 59 -13.40 -0.36 6.58
CA THR A 59 -13.66 -1.01 7.87
C THR A 59 -14.97 -0.51 8.48
N LEU A 60 -15.29 0.77 8.33
CA LEU A 60 -16.59 1.32 8.73
C LEU A 60 -17.72 0.78 7.83
N GLU A 61 -17.51 0.71 6.51
CA GLU A 61 -18.45 0.08 5.56
C GLU A 61 -18.80 -1.36 5.98
N LYS A 62 -17.80 -2.17 6.37
CA LYS A 62 -18.03 -3.51 6.93
C LYS A 62 -18.94 -3.48 8.16
N ASN A 63 -18.74 -2.56 9.07
CA ASN A 63 -19.54 -2.43 10.29
C ASN A 63 -20.94 -1.91 10.00
N ALA A 64 -21.10 -0.93 9.11
CA ALA A 64 -22.38 -0.39 8.67
C ALA A 64 -23.22 -1.44 7.95
N GLN A 65 -22.60 -2.26 7.11
CA GLN A 65 -23.28 -3.31 6.35
C GLN A 65 -24.06 -4.27 7.25
N VAL A 66 -23.60 -4.54 8.46
CA VAL A 66 -24.32 -5.38 9.45
C VAL A 66 -25.71 -4.78 9.78
N TRP A 67 -25.83 -3.45 9.81
CA TRP A 67 -27.08 -2.76 10.08
C TRP A 67 -27.96 -2.71 8.85
N TYR A 68 -27.41 -2.42 7.68
CA TYR A 68 -28.14 -2.44 6.40
C TYR A 68 -28.71 -3.85 6.08
N ASP A 69 -27.93 -4.92 6.29
CA ASP A 69 -28.43 -6.30 6.14
C ASP A 69 -29.56 -6.66 7.12
N LYS A 70 -29.61 -6.02 8.28
CA LYS A 70 -30.71 -6.17 9.22
C LYS A 70 -31.93 -5.36 8.78
N ALA A 71 -31.74 -4.15 8.27
CA ALA A 71 -32.79 -3.29 7.77
C ALA A 71 -33.55 -3.96 6.63
N GLU A 72 -32.85 -4.48 5.62
CA GLU A 72 -33.43 -5.22 4.48
C GLU A 72 -34.41 -6.32 4.89
N LYS A 73 -34.13 -7.04 6.00
CA LYS A 73 -35.00 -8.11 6.51
C LYS A 73 -36.33 -7.60 7.10
N TRP A 74 -36.43 -6.30 7.38
CA TRP A 74 -37.58 -5.65 7.98
C TRP A 74 -38.36 -4.77 7.00
N GLU A 75 -37.85 -4.40 5.83
CA GLU A 75 -38.46 -3.51 4.84
C GLU A 75 -39.93 -3.87 4.56
N GLU A 76 -40.24 -5.16 4.30
CA GLU A 76 -41.60 -5.61 4.02
C GLU A 76 -42.48 -5.86 5.28
N LYS A 77 -41.87 -5.88 6.49
CA LYS A 77 -42.54 -6.27 7.73
C LYS A 77 -42.84 -5.10 8.65
N ASP A 78 -41.92 -4.16 8.71
CA ASP A 78 -41.95 -3.01 9.60
C ASP A 78 -40.98 -1.94 9.06
N GLU A 79 -41.55 -1.01 8.28
CA GLU A 79 -40.77 0.06 7.60
C GLU A 79 -40.08 1.02 8.61
N GLU A 80 -40.73 1.33 9.74
CA GLU A 80 -40.16 2.20 10.78
C GLU A 80 -38.92 1.55 11.40
N LYS A 81 -38.99 0.26 11.67
CA LYS A 81 -37.84 -0.52 12.19
C LYS A 81 -36.72 -0.67 11.16
N ALA A 82 -37.05 -0.86 9.89
CA ALA A 82 -36.06 -0.89 8.82
C ALA A 82 -35.30 0.45 8.77
N MET A 83 -36.03 1.57 8.78
CA MET A 83 -35.45 2.91 8.79
C MET A 83 -34.55 3.17 10.01
N ASP A 84 -34.96 2.74 11.22
CA ASP A 84 -34.14 2.84 12.43
C ASP A 84 -32.81 2.07 12.31
N LEU A 85 -32.82 0.94 11.60
CA LEU A 85 -31.62 0.14 11.39
C LEU A 85 -30.69 0.76 10.33
N ASP A 86 -31.25 1.32 9.26
CA ASP A 86 -30.48 2.07 8.26
C ASP A 86 -29.78 3.28 8.88
N LEU A 87 -30.47 4.05 9.71
CA LEU A 87 -29.89 5.18 10.43
C LEU A 87 -28.68 4.77 11.29
N LYS A 88 -28.70 3.58 11.91
CA LYS A 88 -27.53 3.07 12.64
C LYS A 88 -26.34 2.76 11.74
N GLY A 89 -26.60 2.30 10.52
CA GLY A 89 -25.55 2.13 9.51
C GLY A 89 -24.94 3.47 9.10
N ASP A 90 -25.80 4.48 8.89
CA ASP A 90 -25.37 5.84 8.55
C ASP A 90 -24.57 6.47 9.69
N GLU A 91 -24.99 6.34 10.96
CA GLU A 91 -24.25 6.79 12.14
C GLU A 91 -22.82 6.20 12.21
N VAL A 92 -22.63 4.93 11.79
CA VAL A 92 -21.30 4.31 11.70
C VAL A 92 -20.47 5.01 10.62
N MET A 93 -21.06 5.30 9.47
CA MET A 93 -20.33 5.94 8.36
C MET A 93 -20.00 7.41 8.63
N GLU A 94 -20.84 8.12 9.38
CA GLU A 94 -20.59 9.51 9.80
C GLU A 94 -19.34 9.67 10.66
N GLN A 95 -18.88 8.61 11.32
CA GLN A 95 -17.65 8.61 12.13
C GLN A 95 -16.35 8.65 11.32
N LEU A 96 -16.40 8.62 9.96
CA LEU A 96 -15.21 8.44 9.12
C LEU A 96 -14.08 9.43 9.44
N GLU A 97 -14.37 10.73 9.53
CA GLU A 97 -13.32 11.74 9.74
C GLU A 97 -12.68 11.59 11.13
N GLU A 98 -13.50 11.41 12.18
CA GLU A 98 -13.03 11.24 13.55
C GLU A 98 -12.24 9.93 13.72
N ALA A 99 -12.73 8.83 13.16
CA ALA A 99 -12.04 7.53 13.19
C ALA A 99 -10.72 7.57 12.42
N TYR A 100 -10.67 8.30 11.30
CA TYR A 100 -9.44 8.49 10.55
C TYR A 100 -8.42 9.34 11.34
N ASP A 101 -8.84 10.41 11.96
CA ASP A 101 -7.98 11.25 12.81
C ASP A 101 -7.45 10.47 14.01
N TYR A 102 -8.29 9.65 14.65
CA TYR A 102 -7.84 8.77 15.72
C TYR A 102 -6.83 7.72 15.22
N TYR A 103 -7.13 7.03 14.10
CA TYR A 103 -6.22 6.10 13.46
C TYR A 103 -4.85 6.75 13.22
N ARG A 104 -4.80 7.94 12.64
CA ARG A 104 -3.56 8.68 12.40
C ARG A 104 -2.80 9.00 13.69
N SER A 105 -3.52 9.35 14.74
CA SER A 105 -2.91 9.73 16.03
C SER A 105 -2.18 8.56 16.71
N ILE A 106 -2.69 7.33 16.56
CA ILE A 106 -2.11 6.13 17.20
C ILE A 106 -1.16 5.36 16.27
N PHE A 107 -1.24 5.57 14.95
CA PHE A 107 -0.46 4.81 13.96
C PHE A 107 1.06 4.92 14.18
N PRO A 108 1.67 6.09 14.46
CA PRO A 108 3.11 6.18 14.70
C PRO A 108 3.62 5.25 15.82
N LYS A 109 2.80 5.00 16.83
CA LYS A 109 3.10 4.06 17.92
C LYS A 109 3.06 2.59 17.47
N ASN A 110 2.19 2.27 16.53
CA ASN A 110 1.92 0.92 16.06
C ASN A 110 2.65 0.57 14.76
N CYS A 111 3.13 1.57 13.99
CA CYS A 111 3.62 1.38 12.61
C CYS A 111 4.79 0.40 12.48
N THR A 112 5.51 0.15 13.56
CA THR A 112 6.62 -0.82 13.60
C THR A 112 6.28 -2.12 14.34
N TYR A 113 5.01 -2.38 14.65
CA TYR A 113 4.60 -3.62 15.33
C TYR A 113 4.71 -4.82 14.38
N LYS A 114 5.55 -5.80 14.71
CA LYS A 114 5.79 -7.03 13.93
C LYS A 114 6.02 -6.80 12.43
N VAL A 115 6.75 -5.73 12.09
CA VAL A 115 7.14 -5.47 10.69
C VAL A 115 8.45 -6.17 10.37
N GLU A 116 8.54 -6.74 9.18
CA GLU A 116 9.71 -7.48 8.69
C GLU A 116 9.94 -7.18 7.21
N ALA A 117 11.21 -7.04 6.81
CA ALA A 117 11.55 -6.97 5.39
C ALA A 117 11.29 -8.33 4.73
N TYR A 118 10.77 -8.32 3.52
CA TYR A 118 10.58 -9.57 2.78
C TYR A 118 11.92 -10.25 2.44
N PRO A 119 11.94 -11.60 2.37
CA PRO A 119 13.16 -12.35 2.03
C PRO A 119 13.84 -11.83 0.76
N GLY A 120 15.17 -11.70 0.77
CA GLY A 120 15.97 -11.27 -0.36
C GLY A 120 15.94 -9.77 -0.68
N ILE A 121 15.04 -8.98 -0.09
CA ILE A 121 14.90 -7.54 -0.39
C ILE A 121 16.14 -6.76 0.03
N ILE A 122 16.69 -7.00 1.22
CA ILE A 122 17.91 -6.30 1.68
C ILE A 122 19.06 -6.58 0.72
N SER A 123 19.30 -7.84 0.37
CA SER A 123 20.35 -8.23 -0.58
C SER A 123 20.13 -7.62 -1.97
N CYS A 124 18.88 -7.54 -2.43
CA CYS A 124 18.54 -6.90 -3.71
C CYS A 124 18.90 -5.40 -3.69
N LEU A 125 18.55 -4.68 -2.61
CA LEU A 125 18.87 -3.26 -2.46
C LEU A 125 20.39 -3.03 -2.41
N ASP A 126 21.16 -3.88 -1.72
CA ASP A 126 22.62 -3.78 -1.64
C ASP A 126 23.25 -4.02 -3.03
N ASN A 127 22.80 -5.03 -3.77
CA ASN A 127 23.24 -5.30 -5.13
C ASN A 127 22.96 -4.13 -6.08
N LEU A 128 21.77 -3.51 -5.98
CA LEU A 128 21.42 -2.32 -6.77
C LEU A 128 22.33 -1.13 -6.42
N LYS A 129 22.64 -0.95 -5.14
CA LYS A 129 23.56 0.07 -4.64
C LYS A 129 24.96 -0.11 -5.25
N GLU A 130 25.50 -1.33 -5.22
CA GLU A 130 26.82 -1.67 -5.81
C GLU A 130 26.86 -1.39 -7.32
N LYS A 131 25.74 -1.52 -8.01
CA LYS A 131 25.62 -1.20 -9.45
C LYS A 131 25.38 0.28 -9.73
N GLY A 132 25.27 1.13 -8.70
CA GLY A 132 24.98 2.56 -8.87
C GLY A 132 23.55 2.85 -9.33
N ILE A 133 22.61 1.91 -9.14
CA ILE A 133 21.19 2.08 -9.48
C ILE A 133 20.49 2.81 -8.35
N PHE A 134 19.71 3.84 -8.69
CA PHE A 134 18.89 4.56 -7.71
C PHE A 134 17.79 3.64 -7.14
N ARG A 135 17.59 3.70 -5.84
CA ARG A 135 16.57 2.96 -5.09
C ARG A 135 15.64 3.97 -4.45
N VAL A 136 14.38 3.95 -4.84
CA VAL A 136 13.37 4.92 -4.37
C VAL A 136 12.21 4.15 -3.74
N CYS A 137 11.80 4.52 -2.53
CA CYS A 137 10.55 4.04 -1.95
C CYS A 137 9.43 5.01 -2.31
N ILE A 138 8.34 4.52 -2.92
CA ILE A 138 7.16 5.31 -3.31
C ILE A 138 5.90 4.62 -2.79
N THR A 139 5.26 5.19 -1.79
CA THR A 139 4.13 4.56 -1.09
C THR A 139 2.95 5.51 -0.88
N ASN A 140 1.74 4.95 -0.84
CA ASN A 140 0.52 5.67 -0.44
C ASN A 140 0.38 5.81 1.09
N LYS A 141 1.33 5.25 1.85
CA LYS A 141 1.44 5.47 3.29
C LYS A 141 1.92 6.90 3.59
N PRO A 142 1.49 7.54 4.70
CA PRO A 142 2.08 8.80 5.14
C PRO A 142 3.61 8.72 5.25
N LYS A 143 4.29 9.74 4.76
CA LYS A 143 5.76 9.75 4.61
C LYS A 143 6.49 9.53 5.93
N GLU A 144 5.99 10.13 7.00
CA GLU A 144 6.59 10.07 8.34
C GLU A 144 6.67 8.63 8.83
N GLU A 145 5.58 7.88 8.71
CA GLU A 145 5.51 6.47 9.14
C GLU A 145 6.32 5.56 8.21
N ALA A 146 6.33 5.84 6.91
CA ALA A 146 7.18 5.12 5.97
C ALA A 146 8.67 5.25 6.36
N VAL A 147 9.13 6.45 6.70
CA VAL A 147 10.50 6.72 7.14
C VAL A 147 10.80 5.96 8.44
N ILE A 148 9.90 5.97 9.43
CA ILE A 148 10.09 5.23 10.70
C ILE A 148 10.28 3.72 10.44
N ILE A 149 9.44 3.13 9.57
CA ILE A 149 9.53 1.72 9.22
C ILE A 149 10.84 1.40 8.51
N LEU A 150 11.20 2.21 7.51
CA LEU A 150 12.44 2.02 6.75
C LEU A 150 13.68 2.17 7.64
N GLN A 151 13.75 3.16 8.51
CA GLN A 151 14.85 3.35 9.46
C GLN A 151 15.00 2.20 10.46
N LYS A 152 13.91 1.50 10.80
CA LYS A 152 13.96 0.33 11.67
C LYS A 152 14.58 -0.89 10.99
N LEU A 153 14.36 -1.08 9.70
CA LEU A 153 14.64 -2.34 9.00
C LEU A 153 15.81 -2.29 8.03
N PHE A 154 16.18 -1.10 7.57
CA PHE A 154 17.17 -0.91 6.51
C PHE A 154 18.29 0.05 6.95
N ALA A 155 19.45 -0.07 6.33
CA ALA A 155 20.56 0.86 6.54
C ALA A 155 20.18 2.28 6.07
N PRO A 156 20.78 3.35 6.67
CA PRO A 156 20.41 4.73 6.37
C PRO A 156 20.55 5.13 4.90
N ASP A 157 21.40 4.45 4.15
CA ASP A 157 21.69 4.71 2.74
C ASP A 157 21.10 3.69 1.77
N SER A 158 20.15 2.84 2.24
CA SER A 158 19.47 1.86 1.41
C SER A 158 18.59 2.51 0.34
N PHE A 159 18.12 3.73 0.57
CA PHE A 159 17.26 4.45 -0.38
C PHE A 159 17.85 5.83 -0.68
N ASN A 160 17.79 6.20 -1.97
CA ASN A 160 18.19 7.55 -2.44
C ASN A 160 17.06 8.58 -2.20
N MET A 161 15.80 8.11 -2.16
CA MET A 161 14.63 8.95 -1.95
C MET A 161 13.49 8.14 -1.34
N VAL A 162 12.68 8.79 -0.50
CA VAL A 162 11.44 8.24 0.06
C VAL A 162 10.31 9.23 -0.20
N LEU A 163 9.31 8.79 -0.95
CA LEU A 163 8.09 9.53 -1.23
C LEU A 163 6.90 8.78 -0.60
N GLY A 164 6.13 9.49 0.20
CA GLY A 164 4.91 9.02 0.82
C GLY A 164 3.83 10.08 0.73
N ASP A 165 2.62 9.77 1.18
CA ASP A 165 1.54 10.74 1.27
C ASP A 165 1.97 11.94 2.12
N ASN A 166 1.88 13.12 1.54
CA ASN A 166 2.13 14.41 2.18
C ASN A 166 1.08 15.46 1.74
N ALA A 167 -0.03 15.01 1.17
CA ALA A 167 -1.14 15.80 0.63
C ALA A 167 -0.76 16.82 -0.48
N LYS A 168 0.46 16.74 -1.06
CA LYS A 168 0.94 17.67 -2.08
C LYS A 168 0.96 17.08 -3.49
N VAL A 169 1.12 15.77 -3.58
CA VAL A 169 1.19 15.02 -4.84
C VAL A 169 0.13 13.93 -4.82
N PRO A 170 -0.66 13.77 -5.88
CA PRO A 170 -1.65 12.71 -5.96
C PRO A 170 -1.04 11.33 -5.73
N LEU A 171 -1.78 10.48 -5.00
CA LEU A 171 -1.36 9.12 -4.66
C LEU A 171 -1.44 8.18 -5.86
N LYS A 172 -0.67 7.08 -5.84
CA LYS A 172 -0.85 5.98 -6.78
C LYS A 172 -2.32 5.50 -6.77
N PRO A 173 -2.97 5.23 -7.89
CA PRO A 173 -2.42 4.95 -9.23
C PRO A 173 -2.13 6.18 -10.09
N ASN A 174 -2.20 7.41 -9.56
CA ASN A 174 -1.74 8.57 -10.29
C ASN A 174 -0.21 8.49 -10.49
N PRO A 175 0.33 8.84 -11.68
CA PRO A 175 1.75 8.70 -11.98
C PRO A 175 2.64 9.78 -11.34
N ASP A 176 2.08 10.81 -10.74
CA ASP A 176 2.80 12.04 -10.38
C ASP A 176 3.95 11.80 -9.41
N MET A 177 3.80 10.89 -8.43
CA MET A 177 4.90 10.54 -7.51
C MET A 177 6.08 9.89 -8.25
N LEU A 178 5.79 9.03 -9.25
CA LEU A 178 6.82 8.35 -10.05
C LEU A 178 7.52 9.37 -10.97
N LEU A 179 6.75 10.22 -11.65
CA LEU A 179 7.28 11.26 -12.53
C LEU A 179 8.08 12.31 -11.76
N TYR A 180 7.62 12.68 -10.56
CA TYR A 180 8.37 13.56 -9.66
C TYR A 180 9.73 12.94 -9.29
N ALA A 181 9.77 11.65 -8.91
CA ALA A 181 11.03 10.96 -8.60
C ALA A 181 11.98 10.93 -9.81
N CYS A 182 11.47 10.65 -11.01
CA CYS A 182 12.27 10.70 -12.25
C CYS A 182 12.87 12.08 -12.48
N LYS A 183 12.09 13.14 -12.31
CA LYS A 183 12.54 14.53 -12.47
C LYS A 183 13.66 14.87 -11.48
N GLU A 184 13.50 14.55 -10.21
CA GLU A 184 14.51 14.83 -9.18
C GLU A 184 15.82 14.05 -9.41
N LEU A 185 15.73 12.84 -9.99
CA LEU A 185 16.89 12.01 -10.32
C LEU A 185 17.51 12.35 -11.69
N GLY A 186 16.89 13.21 -12.49
CA GLY A 186 17.37 13.56 -13.84
C GLY A 186 17.31 12.41 -14.84
N ILE A 187 16.30 11.52 -14.72
CA ILE A 187 16.09 10.36 -15.60
C ILE A 187 14.72 10.41 -16.27
N SER A 188 14.54 9.65 -17.35
CA SER A 188 13.22 9.43 -17.96
C SER A 188 12.49 8.27 -17.28
N SER A 189 11.15 8.21 -17.44
CA SER A 189 10.36 7.09 -16.92
C SER A 189 10.75 5.73 -17.53
N GLU A 190 11.22 5.72 -18.78
CA GLU A 190 11.71 4.51 -19.46
C GLU A 190 13.03 3.97 -18.87
N GLU A 191 13.74 4.78 -18.09
CA GLU A 191 14.97 4.40 -17.38
C GLU A 191 14.72 3.94 -15.93
N ALA A 192 13.44 3.80 -15.54
CA ALA A 192 13.04 3.34 -14.22
C ALA A 192 12.08 2.15 -14.29
N ILE A 193 12.07 1.34 -13.24
CA ILE A 193 11.14 0.22 -13.05
C ILE A 193 10.39 0.42 -11.75
N MET A 194 9.06 0.22 -11.76
CA MET A 194 8.25 0.15 -10.56
C MET A 194 8.08 -1.30 -10.10
N VAL A 195 8.37 -1.57 -8.85
CA VAL A 195 8.16 -2.86 -8.18
C VAL A 195 7.05 -2.68 -7.16
N GLY A 196 5.99 -3.47 -7.27
CA GLY A 196 4.82 -3.37 -6.39
C GLY A 196 4.03 -4.67 -6.33
N ASP A 197 3.12 -4.75 -5.37
CA ASP A 197 2.31 -5.94 -5.14
C ASP A 197 0.82 -5.73 -5.36
N THR A 198 0.40 -4.54 -5.79
CA THR A 198 -0.99 -4.20 -6.02
C THR A 198 -1.22 -3.56 -7.40
N LYS A 199 -2.48 -3.61 -7.88
CA LYS A 199 -2.90 -2.88 -9.09
C LYS A 199 -2.56 -1.39 -9.02
N THR A 200 -2.56 -0.80 -7.83
CA THR A 200 -2.26 0.61 -7.60
C THR A 200 -0.86 0.98 -8.09
N ASP A 201 0.12 0.08 -7.87
CA ASP A 201 1.51 0.25 -8.28
C ASP A 201 1.67 0.08 -9.80
N LEU A 202 1.06 -1.00 -10.31
CA LEU A 202 1.16 -1.36 -11.72
C LEU A 202 0.46 -0.33 -12.61
N ASP A 203 -0.71 0.15 -12.20
CA ASP A 203 -1.42 1.20 -12.91
C ASP A 203 -0.66 2.53 -12.86
N ALA A 204 -0.04 2.89 -11.72
CA ALA A 204 0.82 4.08 -11.64
C ALA A 204 2.01 3.98 -12.59
N ALA A 205 2.68 2.82 -12.66
CA ALA A 205 3.76 2.56 -13.59
C ALA A 205 3.30 2.68 -15.04
N LYS A 206 2.18 2.05 -15.40
CA LYS A 206 1.58 2.12 -16.73
C LYS A 206 1.26 3.57 -17.12
N ASN A 207 0.64 4.33 -16.21
CA ASN A 207 0.28 5.73 -16.43
C ASN A 207 1.52 6.65 -16.57
N ALA A 208 2.65 6.27 -15.95
CA ALA A 208 3.94 6.95 -16.09
C ALA A 208 4.74 6.52 -17.34
N GLY A 209 4.29 5.51 -18.11
CA GLY A 209 5.06 4.92 -19.19
C GLY A 209 6.27 4.11 -18.71
N MET A 210 6.18 3.51 -17.53
CA MET A 210 7.24 2.79 -16.84
C MET A 210 6.97 1.29 -16.85
N ILE A 211 8.02 0.46 -16.90
CA ILE A 211 7.91 -0.99 -16.72
C ILE A 211 7.57 -1.27 -15.26
N SER A 212 6.71 -2.29 -15.02
CA SER A 212 6.39 -2.78 -13.68
C SER A 212 6.75 -4.25 -13.49
N ILE A 213 7.15 -4.60 -12.26
CA ILE A 213 7.38 -5.96 -11.77
C ILE A 213 6.44 -6.20 -10.58
N GLY A 214 5.67 -7.29 -10.65
CA GLY A 214 4.69 -7.65 -9.62
C GLY A 214 5.27 -8.61 -8.59
N CYS A 215 5.02 -8.35 -7.29
CA CYS A 215 5.46 -9.16 -6.16
C CYS A 215 4.36 -10.15 -5.74
N LEU A 216 4.58 -11.46 -5.96
CA LEU A 216 3.64 -12.54 -5.60
C LEU A 216 3.55 -12.81 -4.09
N TYR A 217 4.53 -12.37 -3.34
CA TYR A 217 4.59 -12.52 -1.88
C TYR A 217 3.82 -11.44 -1.12
N GLY A 218 3.32 -10.43 -1.83
CA GLY A 218 2.58 -9.31 -1.26
C GLY A 218 1.10 -9.58 -1.00
N PHE A 219 0.28 -8.56 -1.16
CA PHE A 219 -1.13 -8.58 -0.73
C PHE A 219 -2.10 -9.07 -1.82
N ARG A 220 -1.71 -9.04 -3.11
CA ARG A 220 -2.57 -9.41 -4.25
C ARG A 220 -2.10 -10.68 -4.91
N ASP A 221 -3.04 -11.33 -5.58
CA ASP A 221 -2.79 -12.58 -6.29
C ASP A 221 -2.15 -12.35 -7.69
N LYS A 222 -1.67 -13.44 -8.26
CA LYS A 222 -1.07 -13.46 -9.58
C LYS A 222 -1.97 -12.87 -10.66
N LYS A 223 -3.28 -13.21 -10.61
CA LYS A 223 -4.25 -12.81 -11.62
C LYS A 223 -4.43 -11.30 -11.66
N GLU A 224 -4.53 -10.65 -10.49
CA GLU A 224 -4.62 -9.19 -10.42
C GLU A 224 -3.37 -8.54 -11.03
N LEU A 225 -2.18 -9.02 -10.66
CA LEU A 225 -0.93 -8.47 -11.16
C LEU A 225 -0.76 -8.64 -12.68
N GLU A 226 -1.15 -9.80 -13.24
CA GLU A 226 -1.09 -10.05 -14.68
C GLU A 226 -2.08 -9.15 -15.46
N VAL A 227 -3.31 -9.01 -14.97
CA VAL A 227 -4.34 -8.17 -15.60
C VAL A 227 -3.92 -6.69 -15.63
N HIS A 228 -3.23 -6.21 -14.59
CA HIS A 228 -2.72 -4.84 -14.51
C HIS A 228 -1.35 -4.63 -15.18
N GLY A 229 -0.85 -5.65 -15.89
CA GLY A 229 0.26 -5.49 -16.84
C GLY A 229 1.66 -5.62 -16.23
N ALA A 230 1.81 -6.36 -15.12
CA ALA A 230 3.15 -6.71 -14.63
C ALA A 230 3.97 -7.37 -15.74
N LYS A 231 5.13 -6.82 -16.05
CA LYS A 231 6.03 -7.36 -17.08
C LYS A 231 6.68 -8.68 -16.65
N HIS A 232 7.00 -8.77 -15.36
CA HIS A 232 7.50 -9.96 -14.69
C HIS A 232 6.80 -10.12 -13.35
N LEU A 233 6.76 -11.34 -12.83
CA LEU A 233 6.26 -11.67 -11.50
C LEU A 233 7.38 -12.36 -10.73
N VAL A 234 7.58 -11.97 -9.46
CA VAL A 234 8.64 -12.46 -8.60
C VAL A 234 8.09 -12.97 -7.27
N LYS A 235 8.69 -14.03 -6.73
CA LYS A 235 8.26 -14.67 -5.46
C LYS A 235 9.06 -14.21 -4.23
N ASP A 236 10.18 -13.52 -4.44
CA ASP A 236 11.05 -12.97 -3.39
C ASP A 236 12.03 -11.94 -3.97
N GLY A 237 12.83 -11.30 -3.11
CA GLY A 237 13.84 -10.33 -3.51
C GLY A 237 15.02 -10.94 -4.28
N ASP A 238 15.32 -12.23 -4.10
CA ASP A 238 16.39 -12.88 -4.82
C ASP A 238 16.00 -13.09 -6.30
N GLU A 239 14.77 -13.54 -6.56
CA GLU A 239 14.22 -13.63 -7.92
C GLU A 239 14.10 -12.25 -8.57
N LEU A 240 13.67 -11.22 -7.80
CA LEU A 240 13.66 -9.84 -8.28
C LEU A 240 15.05 -9.41 -8.76
N TRP A 241 16.09 -9.67 -7.96
CA TRP A 241 17.46 -9.35 -8.36
C TRP A 241 17.88 -10.07 -9.63
N GLN A 242 17.55 -11.38 -9.79
CA GLN A 242 17.89 -12.14 -11.00
C GLN A 242 17.21 -11.53 -12.25
N ILE A 243 15.92 -11.19 -12.16
CA ILE A 243 15.19 -10.56 -13.27
C ILE A 243 15.81 -9.19 -13.62
N LEU A 244 16.10 -8.36 -12.62
CA LEU A 244 16.73 -7.05 -12.86
C LEU A 244 18.10 -7.20 -13.55
N LYS A 245 18.93 -8.11 -13.06
CA LYS A 245 20.26 -8.36 -13.60
C LYS A 245 20.25 -8.90 -15.03
N GLU A 246 19.33 -9.82 -15.33
CA GLU A 246 19.27 -10.51 -16.62
C GLU A 246 18.70 -9.62 -17.72
N TYR A 247 17.65 -8.86 -17.43
CA TYR A 247 16.88 -8.18 -18.47
C TYR A 247 17.10 -6.66 -18.54
N TYR A 248 17.66 -6.04 -17.49
CA TYR A 248 17.64 -4.56 -17.35
C TYR A 248 18.98 -3.91 -16.98
N LEU A 249 19.95 -4.65 -16.44
CA LEU A 249 21.25 -4.14 -15.99
C LEU A 249 22.40 -4.67 -16.85
#